data_bfc58d0b7f837d2fe30045b1aa30d914
#
_entry.id   bfc58d0b7f837d2fe30045b1aa30d914
#
_cell.length_a   1.000
_cell.length_b   1.000
_cell.length_c   1.000
_cell.angle_alpha   90.00
_cell.angle_beta   90.00
_cell.angle_gamma   90.00
#
_symmetry.space_group_name_H-M   'P 1'
#
loop_
_entity.id
_entity.type
_entity.pdbx_description
1 polymer ?
#
loop_
_entity_poly.entity_id
_entity_poly.type
_entity_poly.pdbx_seq_one_letter_code
_entity_poly.pdbx_strand_id
1 'polypeptide(L)'
;MLRFFATALFAYALALFPALSQPRYDPGATDSQIKIGSIMPYTGAFSEYGATGRAEAAYFQMVNERGGINGRKVQFISLDSGSDTAKAVTLAHQLVEQDRVFLTVGIWGTPVNMAIRAYMNERKVPQLFVAATESAFDDPSHFPWTMGFQASKRTEGLVYAKYILRNRPAARIAILYARDPSGQEWLQGVRDGLGGKASTTIVKEASFDYSDPEGLDAQIVALKNSGADVFMNLAVGRLATRAIRKAYDIDWHPLQFIPNASLSVAAFLEPAGLKKAAGIISNARSKGWLKPASNQDPAVRAFLEWMRKYNPDASLRDANNVYGYEVAQTLEEVLKKCGNELTRANAMKQAASLDLELGMLRSGIRIATSPTDYQPIKQLYLIQFDGQDWAPLKPEL
;
A
#
# COMPACT_ATOMS: atom_id res chain seq x y z
N MET A 1 -16.14 61.20 68.30
CA MET A 1 -16.59 61.13 66.88
C MET A 1 -15.54 60.33 66.11
N LEU A 2 -15.74 59.01 65.99
CA LEU A 2 -14.83 58.15 65.28
C LEU A 2 -15.56 57.72 63.95
N ARG A 3 -14.98 58.04 62.77
CA ARG A 3 -15.47 57.59 61.47
C ARG A 3 -14.65 56.40 61.06
N PHE A 4 -15.32 55.26 60.96
CA PHE A 4 -14.76 54.01 60.37
C PHE A 4 -14.86 54.07 58.82
N PHE A 5 -13.73 54.00 58.12
CA PHE A 5 -13.68 53.74 56.68
C PHE A 5 -13.60 52.23 56.45
N ALA A 6 -14.63 51.68 55.87
CA ALA A 6 -14.62 50.30 55.38
C ALA A 6 -14.09 50.27 53.95
N THR A 7 -12.92 49.66 53.69
CA THR A 7 -12.32 49.46 52.40
C THR A 7 -12.77 48.08 51.90
N ALA A 8 -13.63 48.04 50.88
CA ALA A 8 -14.04 46.80 50.21
C ALA A 8 -12.97 46.37 49.20
N LEU A 9 -12.29 45.26 49.45
CA LEU A 9 -11.41 44.61 48.51
C LEU A 9 -12.28 43.78 47.53
N PHE A 10 -12.37 44.22 46.27
CA PHE A 10 -12.93 43.44 45.17
C PHE A 10 -11.82 42.50 44.62
N ALA A 11 -11.88 41.22 44.98
CA ALA A 11 -11.01 40.20 44.42
C ALA A 11 -11.49 39.86 43.00
N TYR A 12 -10.75 40.29 41.98
CA TYR A 12 -10.93 39.87 40.59
C TYR A 12 -10.40 38.43 40.45
N ALA A 13 -11.28 37.45 40.45
CA ALA A 13 -10.95 36.10 40.03
C ALA A 13 -10.82 36.08 38.49
N LEU A 14 -9.60 36.20 37.97
CA LEU A 14 -9.30 35.89 36.57
C LEU A 14 -9.52 34.37 36.37
N ALA A 15 -10.65 34.00 35.81
CA ALA A 15 -10.88 32.67 35.27
C ALA A 15 -9.91 32.47 34.11
N LEU A 16 -8.86 31.69 34.31
CA LEU A 16 -8.00 31.12 33.26
C LEU A 16 -8.84 30.15 32.46
N PHE A 17 -9.57 30.64 31.47
CA PHE A 17 -10.06 29.79 30.40
C PHE A 17 -8.85 29.35 29.56
N PRO A 18 -8.62 28.03 29.38
CA PRO A 18 -7.60 27.61 28.45
C PRO A 18 -7.96 28.22 27.08
N ALA A 19 -7.06 29.03 26.52
CA ALA A 19 -7.21 29.58 25.21
C ALA A 19 -7.34 28.41 24.24
N LEU A 20 -8.56 28.10 23.81
CA LEU A 20 -8.81 27.18 22.70
C LEU A 20 -8.07 27.77 21.49
N SER A 21 -6.96 27.14 21.10
CA SER A 21 -6.23 27.52 19.90
C SER A 21 -7.24 27.62 18.75
N GLN A 22 -7.28 28.77 18.08
CA GLN A 22 -8.16 28.93 16.93
C GLN A 22 -7.81 27.90 15.88
N PRO A 23 -8.81 27.29 15.23
CA PRO A 23 -8.59 26.33 14.15
C PRO A 23 -7.71 26.94 13.05
N ARG A 24 -6.72 26.16 12.60
CA ARG A 24 -5.82 26.55 11.50
C ARG A 24 -6.01 25.57 10.36
N TYR A 25 -6.39 26.11 9.20
CA TYR A 25 -6.73 25.31 8.02
C TYR A 25 -5.94 25.72 6.79
N ASP A 26 -5.37 24.74 6.10
CA ASP A 26 -4.89 24.88 4.73
C ASP A 26 -6.03 24.56 3.72
N PRO A 27 -5.87 24.89 2.44
CA PRO A 27 -6.85 24.57 1.41
C PRO A 27 -7.32 23.12 1.48
N GLY A 28 -8.64 22.90 1.38
CA GLY A 28 -9.27 21.58 1.44
C GLY A 28 -9.73 21.16 2.84
N ALA A 29 -9.42 21.93 3.87
CA ALA A 29 -9.95 21.71 5.22
C ALA A 29 -10.79 22.89 5.71
N THR A 30 -11.84 22.59 6.49
CA THR A 30 -12.75 23.56 7.12
C THR A 30 -13.21 23.03 8.47
N ASP A 31 -14.07 23.79 9.19
CA ASP A 31 -14.70 23.32 10.41
C ASP A 31 -15.60 22.07 10.24
N SER A 32 -16.10 21.83 9.05
CA SER A 32 -17.07 20.78 8.77
C SER A 32 -16.62 19.73 7.77
N GLN A 33 -15.52 19.95 7.04
CA GLN A 33 -15.12 19.09 5.92
C GLN A 33 -13.61 19.00 5.74
N ILE A 34 -13.15 17.83 5.28
CA ILE A 34 -11.78 17.57 4.80
C ILE A 34 -11.88 16.95 3.40
N LYS A 35 -11.29 17.60 2.39
CA LYS A 35 -11.20 17.09 1.02
C LYS A 35 -9.93 16.25 0.85
N ILE A 36 -10.07 15.01 0.43
CA ILE A 36 -8.99 14.07 0.19
C ILE A 36 -9.02 13.62 -1.26
N GLY A 37 -7.90 13.73 -1.97
CA GLY A 37 -7.77 13.31 -3.36
C GLY A 37 -7.14 11.94 -3.50
N SER A 38 -7.50 11.20 -4.56
CA SER A 38 -6.82 9.99 -5.01
C SER A 38 -6.89 9.85 -6.53
N ILE A 39 -5.95 9.10 -7.11
CA ILE A 39 -5.94 8.77 -8.54
C ILE A 39 -5.73 7.27 -8.66
N MET A 40 -6.71 6.58 -9.25
CA MET A 40 -6.75 5.12 -9.36
C MET A 40 -6.93 4.66 -10.79
N PRO A 41 -6.45 3.48 -11.17
CA PRO A 41 -6.71 2.90 -12.47
C PRO A 41 -8.06 2.16 -12.44
N TYR A 42 -9.19 2.87 -12.45
CA TYR A 42 -10.50 2.20 -12.50
C TYR A 42 -10.78 1.54 -13.85
N THR A 43 -10.12 2.01 -14.89
CA THR A 43 -10.14 1.45 -16.25
C THR A 43 -8.72 1.21 -16.78
N GLY A 44 -8.59 0.52 -17.92
CA GLY A 44 -7.31 0.26 -18.58
C GLY A 44 -6.60 -1.02 -18.11
N ALA A 45 -5.30 -1.09 -18.39
CA ALA A 45 -4.49 -2.30 -18.23
C ALA A 45 -4.32 -2.78 -16.77
N PHE A 46 -4.51 -1.90 -15.79
CA PHE A 46 -4.35 -2.18 -14.37
C PHE A 46 -5.67 -1.97 -13.58
N SER A 47 -6.81 -2.10 -14.25
CA SER A 47 -8.14 -1.83 -13.67
C SER A 47 -8.48 -2.69 -12.45
N GLU A 48 -7.84 -3.82 -12.27
CA GLU A 48 -8.01 -4.69 -11.09
C GLU A 48 -7.62 -3.98 -9.80
N TYR A 49 -6.65 -3.07 -9.84
CA TYR A 49 -6.21 -2.30 -8.67
C TYR A 49 -7.17 -1.17 -8.28
N GLY A 50 -8.13 -0.83 -9.14
CA GLY A 50 -9.18 0.12 -8.81
C GLY A 50 -10.05 -0.29 -7.62
N ALA A 51 -10.04 -1.57 -7.24
CA ALA A 51 -10.70 -2.06 -6.02
C ALA A 51 -10.15 -1.37 -4.75
N THR A 52 -8.87 -0.98 -4.74
CA THR A 52 -8.26 -0.21 -3.63
C THR A 52 -8.99 1.11 -3.40
N GLY A 53 -9.17 1.91 -4.43
CA GLY A 53 -9.84 3.22 -4.29
C GLY A 53 -11.33 3.08 -3.96
N ARG A 54 -12.01 2.02 -4.44
CA ARG A 54 -13.38 1.72 -4.03
C ARG A 54 -13.46 1.37 -2.54
N ALA A 55 -12.49 0.61 -2.03
CA ALA A 55 -12.39 0.28 -0.61
C ALA A 55 -12.10 1.54 0.26
N GLU A 56 -11.20 2.42 -0.19
CA GLU A 56 -10.96 3.71 0.47
C GLU A 56 -12.22 4.57 0.53
N ALA A 57 -12.96 4.69 -0.58
CA ALA A 57 -14.23 5.42 -0.65
C ALA A 57 -15.27 4.83 0.33
N ALA A 58 -15.43 3.51 0.35
CA ALA A 58 -16.33 2.80 1.25
C ALA A 58 -15.93 2.98 2.73
N TYR A 59 -14.62 3.04 3.03
CA TYR A 59 -14.14 3.32 4.36
C TYR A 59 -14.51 4.74 4.82
N PHE A 60 -14.27 5.74 4.00
CA PHE A 60 -14.63 7.12 4.35
C PHE A 60 -16.14 7.35 4.40
N GLN A 61 -16.95 6.60 3.64
CA GLN A 61 -18.39 6.56 3.84
C GLN A 61 -18.75 6.10 5.26
N MET A 62 -18.18 5.00 5.74
CA MET A 62 -18.36 4.53 7.11
C MET A 62 -17.93 5.58 8.14
N VAL A 63 -16.77 6.21 7.94
CA VAL A 63 -16.28 7.29 8.82
C VAL A 63 -17.29 8.44 8.88
N ASN A 64 -17.83 8.83 7.74
CA ASN A 64 -18.83 9.89 7.65
C ASN A 64 -20.13 9.54 8.37
N GLU A 65 -20.63 8.30 8.28
CA GLU A 65 -21.81 7.85 9.02
C GLU A 65 -21.60 7.92 10.54
N ARG A 66 -20.36 7.66 10.99
CA ARG A 66 -19.96 7.73 12.41
C ARG A 66 -19.71 9.16 12.93
N GLY A 67 -19.97 10.19 12.13
CA GLY A 67 -19.80 11.59 12.53
C GLY A 67 -18.57 12.29 11.91
N GLY A 68 -17.79 11.58 11.10
CA GLY A 68 -16.58 12.10 10.47
C GLY A 68 -15.35 12.06 11.38
N ILE A 69 -14.29 12.76 11.01
CA ILE A 69 -13.04 12.85 11.75
C ILE A 69 -13.03 14.13 12.57
N ASN A 70 -13.01 14.04 13.89
CA ASN A 70 -13.13 15.17 14.80
C ASN A 70 -14.31 16.10 14.44
N GLY A 71 -15.47 15.52 14.07
CA GLY A 71 -16.68 16.23 13.65
C GLY A 71 -16.72 16.71 12.20
N ARG A 72 -15.67 16.45 11.40
CA ARG A 72 -15.57 16.89 10.00
C ARG A 72 -15.84 15.72 9.05
N LYS A 73 -16.69 15.95 8.06
CA LYS A 73 -16.96 14.95 7.01
C LYS A 73 -15.80 14.87 6.03
N VAL A 74 -15.45 13.69 5.61
CA VAL A 74 -14.46 13.44 4.57
C VAL A 74 -15.16 13.50 3.21
N GLN A 75 -14.70 14.40 2.33
CA GLN A 75 -15.01 14.37 0.91
C GLN A 75 -13.86 13.67 0.18
N PHE A 76 -14.06 12.43 -0.18
CA PHE A 76 -13.09 11.64 -0.92
C PHE A 76 -13.33 11.79 -2.42
N ILE A 77 -12.34 12.32 -3.15
CA ILE A 77 -12.38 12.59 -4.60
C ILE A 77 -11.37 11.64 -5.25
N SER A 78 -11.85 10.56 -5.85
CA SER A 78 -11.01 9.56 -6.50
C SER A 78 -11.26 9.58 -8.00
N LEU A 79 -10.20 9.83 -8.77
CA LEU A 79 -10.26 10.06 -10.22
C LEU A 79 -9.65 8.89 -10.99
N ASP A 80 -10.22 8.59 -12.17
CA ASP A 80 -9.76 7.49 -13.02
C ASP A 80 -8.61 7.91 -13.93
N SER A 81 -7.42 7.36 -13.69
CA SER A 81 -6.27 7.54 -14.58
C SER A 81 -6.40 6.79 -15.93
N GLY A 82 -7.27 5.78 -16.01
CA GLY A 82 -7.33 4.91 -17.19
C GLY A 82 -6.04 4.06 -17.38
N SER A 83 -5.22 3.92 -16.34
CA SER A 83 -3.85 3.34 -16.41
C SER A 83 -2.89 4.18 -17.28
N ASP A 84 -3.17 5.47 -17.48
CA ASP A 84 -2.38 6.42 -18.26
C ASP A 84 -1.69 7.43 -17.33
N THR A 85 -0.35 7.46 -17.38
CA THR A 85 0.48 8.35 -16.54
C THR A 85 0.29 9.82 -16.92
N ALA A 86 0.15 10.16 -18.21
CA ALA A 86 -0.02 11.54 -18.65
C ALA A 86 -1.38 12.11 -18.21
N LYS A 87 -2.44 11.29 -18.33
CA LYS A 87 -3.74 11.62 -17.78
C LYS A 87 -3.69 11.82 -16.28
N ALA A 88 -2.98 10.93 -15.55
CA ALA A 88 -2.83 11.05 -14.10
C ALA A 88 -2.12 12.35 -13.66
N VAL A 89 -1.13 12.84 -14.41
CA VAL A 89 -0.52 14.16 -14.18
C VAL A 89 -1.56 15.28 -14.30
N THR A 90 -2.37 15.25 -15.35
CA THR A 90 -3.46 16.23 -15.52
C THR A 90 -4.46 16.19 -14.35
N LEU A 91 -4.82 14.98 -13.90
CA LEU A 91 -5.73 14.79 -12.76
C LEU A 91 -5.12 15.28 -11.43
N ALA A 92 -3.80 15.15 -11.25
CA ALA A 92 -3.12 15.69 -10.07
C ALA A 92 -3.21 17.22 -10.03
N HIS A 93 -3.04 17.92 -11.17
CA HIS A 93 -3.27 19.34 -11.27
C HIS A 93 -4.73 19.71 -10.97
N GLN A 94 -5.70 18.95 -11.48
CA GLN A 94 -7.12 19.15 -11.17
C GLN A 94 -7.37 19.05 -9.66
N LEU A 95 -6.91 18.00 -8.99
CA LEU A 95 -7.09 17.81 -7.55
C LEU A 95 -6.53 18.97 -6.72
N VAL A 96 -5.34 19.49 -7.12
CA VAL A 96 -4.66 20.54 -6.37
C VAL A 96 -5.25 21.93 -6.67
N GLU A 97 -5.47 22.26 -7.93
CA GLU A 97 -5.77 23.62 -8.37
C GLU A 97 -7.28 23.91 -8.44
N GLN A 98 -8.07 22.92 -8.86
CA GLN A 98 -9.52 23.08 -9.04
C GLN A 98 -10.30 22.54 -7.83
N ASP A 99 -10.08 21.28 -7.46
CA ASP A 99 -10.75 20.63 -6.33
C ASP A 99 -10.21 21.14 -4.98
N ARG A 100 -8.97 21.65 -4.97
CA ARG A 100 -8.29 22.21 -3.81
C ARG A 100 -8.28 21.24 -2.65
N VAL A 101 -7.82 20.00 -2.90
CA VAL A 101 -7.74 18.96 -1.87
C VAL A 101 -6.74 19.33 -0.76
N PHE A 102 -7.01 18.89 0.45
CA PHE A 102 -6.13 19.07 1.59
C PHE A 102 -4.85 18.25 1.43
N LEU A 103 -5.02 17.00 1.02
CA LEU A 103 -3.96 16.05 0.72
C LEU A 103 -4.42 15.00 -0.30
N THR A 104 -3.49 14.20 -0.80
CA THR A 104 -3.80 12.99 -1.55
C THR A 104 -3.39 11.74 -0.79
N VAL A 105 -4.08 10.62 -1.04
CA VAL A 105 -3.82 9.32 -0.40
C VAL A 105 -3.90 8.19 -1.42
N GLY A 106 -3.10 7.16 -1.24
CA GLY A 106 -3.24 5.88 -1.92
C GLY A 106 -3.10 5.94 -3.44
N ILE A 107 -2.62 7.03 -4.04
CA ILE A 107 -2.46 7.14 -5.50
C ILE A 107 -1.71 5.92 -6.02
N TRP A 108 -2.30 5.23 -7.01
CA TRP A 108 -1.78 3.97 -7.49
C TRP A 108 -0.74 4.13 -8.61
N GLY A 109 0.30 3.31 -8.52
CA GLY A 109 1.27 3.09 -9.59
C GLY A 109 2.54 3.93 -9.47
N THR A 110 3.68 3.26 -9.64
CA THR A 110 5.01 3.89 -9.58
C THR A 110 5.20 4.99 -10.62
N PRO A 111 4.89 4.76 -11.92
CA PRO A 111 5.07 5.81 -12.93
C PRO A 111 4.26 7.07 -12.62
N VAL A 112 3.03 6.90 -12.15
CA VAL A 112 2.14 8.02 -11.78
C VAL A 112 2.73 8.81 -10.62
N ASN A 113 3.05 8.11 -9.52
CA ASN A 113 3.55 8.77 -8.30
C ASN A 113 4.90 9.47 -8.53
N MET A 114 5.79 8.88 -9.34
CA MET A 114 7.06 9.52 -9.71
C MET A 114 6.84 10.76 -10.58
N ALA A 115 5.90 10.72 -11.53
CA ALA A 115 5.64 11.82 -12.44
C ALA A 115 5.05 13.06 -11.71
N ILE A 116 4.21 12.85 -10.69
CA ILE A 116 3.55 13.95 -9.96
C ILE A 116 4.34 14.40 -8.74
N ARG A 117 5.31 13.61 -8.25
CA ARG A 117 6.00 13.85 -6.98
C ARG A 117 6.64 15.23 -6.85
N ALA A 118 7.38 15.66 -7.87
CA ALA A 118 8.02 16.98 -7.88
C ALA A 118 7.00 18.11 -7.75
N TYR A 119 5.92 18.04 -8.52
CA TYR A 119 4.81 19.02 -8.47
C TYR A 119 4.14 19.05 -7.10
N MET A 120 3.80 17.88 -6.53
CA MET A 120 3.16 17.80 -5.21
C MET A 120 4.07 18.39 -4.12
N ASN A 121 5.39 18.14 -4.18
CA ASN A 121 6.36 18.69 -3.24
C ASN A 121 6.53 20.20 -3.39
N GLU A 122 6.59 20.73 -4.62
CA GLU A 122 6.63 22.17 -4.90
C GLU A 122 5.39 22.88 -4.34
N ARG A 123 4.21 22.30 -4.55
CA ARG A 123 2.91 22.83 -4.06
C ARG A 123 2.68 22.57 -2.58
N LYS A 124 3.56 21.85 -1.91
CA LYS A 124 3.43 21.43 -0.49
C LYS A 124 2.08 20.75 -0.22
N VAL A 125 1.67 19.87 -1.12
CA VAL A 125 0.48 19.03 -0.97
C VAL A 125 0.93 17.63 -0.56
N PRO A 126 0.53 17.13 0.62
CA PRO A 126 0.91 15.79 1.04
C PRO A 126 0.42 14.73 0.05
N GLN A 127 1.36 13.88 -0.38
CA GLN A 127 1.12 12.68 -1.19
C GLN A 127 1.38 11.47 -0.30
N LEU A 128 0.37 11.11 0.50
CA LEU A 128 0.51 10.13 1.57
C LEU A 128 0.18 8.71 1.12
N PHE A 129 0.95 7.77 1.66
CA PHE A 129 0.68 6.33 1.58
C PHE A 129 0.47 5.86 0.15
N VAL A 130 1.36 6.31 -0.74
CA VAL A 130 1.26 5.98 -2.17
C VAL A 130 1.23 4.48 -2.38
N ALA A 131 0.34 4.01 -3.27
CA ALA A 131 0.22 2.61 -3.65
C ALA A 131 1.31 2.24 -4.68
N ALA A 132 2.55 2.40 -4.27
CA ALA A 132 3.77 2.07 -4.98
C ALA A 132 4.83 1.65 -3.94
N THR A 133 5.75 0.80 -4.33
CA THR A 133 6.65 0.11 -3.38
C THR A 133 8.13 0.31 -3.70
N GLU A 134 8.48 1.38 -4.41
CA GLU A 134 9.88 1.76 -4.62
C GLU A 134 10.45 2.41 -3.36
N SER A 135 11.72 2.09 -3.06
CA SER A 135 12.49 2.73 -1.99
C SER A 135 12.63 4.25 -2.18
N ALA A 136 12.46 4.73 -3.41
CA ALA A 136 12.41 6.17 -3.72
C ALA A 136 11.28 6.94 -3.03
N PHE A 137 10.25 6.26 -2.48
CA PHE A 137 9.18 6.90 -1.69
C PHE A 137 9.52 6.99 -0.19
N ASP A 138 10.68 6.49 0.22
CA ASP A 138 11.28 6.69 1.53
C ASP A 138 12.47 7.67 1.42
N ASP A 139 12.20 8.90 0.99
CA ASP A 139 13.20 9.94 0.81
C ASP A 139 12.70 11.29 1.35
N PRO A 140 12.56 11.43 2.69
CA PRO A 140 12.08 12.65 3.31
C PRO A 140 13.02 13.85 3.12
N SER A 141 14.29 13.61 2.81
CA SER A 141 15.28 14.67 2.62
C SER A 141 15.07 15.46 1.34
N HIS A 142 14.70 14.81 0.24
CA HIS A 142 14.44 15.43 -1.05
C HIS A 142 12.95 15.64 -1.34
N PHE A 143 12.10 14.77 -0.82
CA PHE A 143 10.66 14.77 -1.07
C PHE A 143 9.84 14.72 0.22
N PRO A 144 9.93 15.74 1.09
CA PRO A 144 9.31 15.74 2.41
C PRO A 144 7.77 15.70 2.39
N TRP A 145 7.14 15.85 1.23
CA TRP A 145 5.68 15.81 1.06
C TRP A 145 5.18 14.51 0.42
N THR A 146 6.05 13.52 0.21
CA THR A 146 5.69 12.23 -0.37
C THR A 146 6.08 11.10 0.57
N MET A 147 5.16 10.18 0.87
CA MET A 147 5.38 9.05 1.76
C MET A 147 4.84 7.76 1.16
N GLY A 148 5.63 6.68 1.19
CA GLY A 148 5.22 5.32 0.86
C GLY A 148 4.27 4.71 1.89
N PHE A 149 3.89 3.44 1.69
CA PHE A 149 3.08 2.70 2.65
C PHE A 149 3.64 1.31 2.93
N GLN A 150 4.03 0.59 1.91
CA GLN A 150 4.45 -0.80 1.98
C GLN A 150 5.97 -0.94 2.03
N ALA A 151 6.45 -2.13 2.40
CA ALA A 151 7.84 -2.50 2.24
C ALA A 151 8.29 -2.37 0.77
N SER A 152 9.54 -1.99 0.56
CA SER A 152 10.05 -1.78 -0.78
C SER A 152 10.21 -3.07 -1.58
N LYS A 153 10.20 -2.97 -2.90
CA LYS A 153 10.50 -4.07 -3.83
C LYS A 153 11.86 -4.68 -3.55
N ARG A 154 12.83 -3.85 -3.18
CA ARG A 154 14.15 -4.32 -2.78
C ARG A 154 14.09 -5.19 -1.52
N THR A 155 13.31 -4.77 -0.51
CA THR A 155 13.07 -5.56 0.70
C THR A 155 12.37 -6.88 0.37
N GLU A 156 11.37 -6.86 -0.50
CA GLU A 156 10.64 -8.05 -0.92
C GLU A 156 11.56 -9.07 -1.61
N GLY A 157 12.34 -8.63 -2.61
CA GLY A 157 13.32 -9.46 -3.31
C GLY A 157 14.38 -10.04 -2.37
N LEU A 158 14.87 -9.25 -1.42
CA LEU A 158 15.85 -9.66 -0.41
C LEU A 158 15.29 -10.76 0.50
N VAL A 159 14.02 -10.62 0.94
CA VAL A 159 13.37 -11.60 1.82
C VAL A 159 13.19 -12.93 1.09
N TYR A 160 12.74 -12.92 -0.18
CA TYR A 160 12.60 -14.12 -0.99
C TYR A 160 13.94 -14.84 -1.19
N ALA A 161 14.96 -14.08 -1.54
CA ALA A 161 16.30 -14.64 -1.75
C ALA A 161 16.89 -15.27 -0.47
N LYS A 162 16.73 -14.62 0.68
CA LYS A 162 17.15 -15.17 1.97
C LYS A 162 16.41 -16.46 2.32
N TYR A 163 15.10 -16.52 2.06
CA TYR A 163 14.31 -17.73 2.25
C TYR A 163 14.84 -18.87 1.37
N ILE A 164 15.10 -18.61 0.08
CA ILE A 164 15.63 -19.60 -0.84
C ILE A 164 16.98 -20.12 -0.37
N LEU A 165 17.92 -19.25 -0.01
CA LEU A 165 19.24 -19.67 0.47
C LEU A 165 19.17 -20.57 1.71
N ARG A 166 18.23 -20.27 2.62
CA ARG A 166 18.07 -21.05 3.85
C ARG A 166 17.47 -22.43 3.61
N ASN A 167 16.46 -22.52 2.76
CA ASN A 167 15.64 -23.72 2.60
C ASN A 167 16.01 -24.53 1.35
N ARG A 168 16.69 -23.92 0.38
CA ARG A 168 17.14 -24.54 -0.89
C ARG A 168 18.53 -24.06 -1.28
N PRO A 169 19.59 -24.42 -0.52
CA PRO A 169 20.95 -23.88 -0.73
C PRO A 169 21.56 -24.21 -2.09
N ALA A 170 21.05 -25.23 -2.79
CA ALA A 170 21.45 -25.62 -4.14
C ALA A 170 20.50 -25.13 -5.24
N ALA A 171 19.58 -24.22 -4.93
CA ALA A 171 18.58 -23.72 -5.88
C ALA A 171 19.21 -23.11 -7.14
N ARG A 172 18.56 -23.33 -8.25
CA ARG A 172 18.83 -22.70 -9.55
C ARG A 172 17.68 -21.73 -9.87
N ILE A 173 17.95 -20.43 -9.76
CA ILE A 173 16.91 -19.39 -9.85
C ILE A 173 16.83 -18.83 -11.28
N ALA A 174 15.62 -18.84 -11.85
CA ALA A 174 15.27 -18.05 -13.03
C ALA A 174 14.42 -16.84 -12.59
N ILE A 175 14.69 -15.68 -13.14
CA ILE A 175 14.03 -14.41 -12.76
C ILE A 175 13.37 -13.78 -13.99
N LEU A 176 12.07 -13.48 -13.88
CA LEU A 176 11.30 -12.66 -14.82
C LEU A 176 11.03 -11.31 -14.17
N TYR A 177 11.44 -10.21 -14.80
CA TYR A 177 11.28 -8.86 -14.25
C TYR A 177 10.95 -7.83 -15.32
N ALA A 178 10.26 -6.75 -14.94
CA ALA A 178 10.00 -5.64 -15.87
C ALA A 178 11.30 -4.89 -16.22
N ARG A 179 11.43 -4.43 -17.47
CA ARG A 179 12.62 -3.71 -17.95
C ARG A 179 12.72 -2.26 -17.43
N ASP A 180 11.86 -1.87 -16.54
CA ASP A 180 11.78 -0.55 -15.95
C ASP A 180 12.57 -0.45 -14.62
N PRO A 181 12.73 0.75 -14.05
CA PRO A 181 13.38 0.93 -12.75
C PRO A 181 12.76 0.10 -11.62
N SER A 182 11.46 -0.16 -11.69
CA SER A 182 10.69 -0.92 -10.73
C SER A 182 11.13 -2.40 -10.69
N GLY A 183 11.24 -3.03 -11.86
CA GLY A 183 11.72 -4.41 -11.98
C GLY A 183 13.20 -4.53 -11.59
N GLN A 184 14.00 -3.53 -11.91
CA GLN A 184 15.42 -3.49 -11.50
C GLN A 184 15.58 -3.42 -9.98
N GLU A 185 14.70 -2.73 -9.27
CA GLU A 185 14.74 -2.67 -7.81
C GLU A 185 14.47 -4.04 -7.16
N TRP A 186 13.50 -4.81 -7.66
CA TRP A 186 13.30 -6.20 -7.21
C TRP A 186 14.52 -7.07 -7.50
N LEU A 187 15.04 -7.01 -8.73
CA LEU A 187 16.23 -7.78 -9.13
C LEU A 187 17.42 -7.46 -8.22
N GLN A 188 17.63 -6.18 -7.90
CA GLN A 188 18.67 -5.78 -6.98
C GLN A 188 18.44 -6.35 -5.57
N GLY A 189 17.19 -6.32 -5.07
CA GLY A 189 16.84 -6.94 -3.79
C GLY A 189 17.14 -8.43 -3.74
N VAL A 190 16.85 -9.16 -4.82
CA VAL A 190 17.20 -10.58 -4.95
C VAL A 190 18.71 -10.78 -4.88
N ARG A 191 19.47 -9.98 -5.64
CA ARG A 191 20.95 -10.05 -5.64
C ARG A 191 21.54 -9.73 -4.26
N ASP A 192 21.01 -8.71 -3.58
CA ASP A 192 21.42 -8.34 -2.23
C ASP A 192 21.17 -9.50 -1.23
N GLY A 193 20.01 -10.15 -1.35
CA GLY A 193 19.65 -11.28 -0.50
C GLY A 193 20.50 -12.53 -0.74
N LEU A 194 20.91 -12.77 -1.97
CA LEU A 194 21.82 -13.88 -2.34
C LEU A 194 23.28 -13.57 -2.00
N GLY A 195 23.66 -12.28 -1.95
CA GLY A 195 25.03 -11.86 -1.68
C GLY A 195 26.04 -12.47 -2.67
N GLY A 196 27.15 -12.95 -2.16
CA GLY A 196 28.22 -13.56 -2.99
C GLY A 196 27.80 -14.80 -3.80
N LYS A 197 26.62 -15.38 -3.50
CA LYS A 197 26.09 -16.54 -4.24
C LYS A 197 25.23 -16.15 -5.46
N ALA A 198 24.95 -14.84 -5.66
CA ALA A 198 24.08 -14.40 -6.73
C ALA A 198 24.49 -14.91 -8.12
N SER A 199 25.78 -14.82 -8.46
CA SER A 199 26.30 -15.22 -9.77
C SER A 199 26.25 -16.73 -10.04
N THR A 200 26.20 -17.57 -9.00
CA THR A 200 26.13 -19.02 -9.13
C THR A 200 24.72 -19.57 -8.99
N THR A 201 23.83 -18.83 -8.30
CA THR A 201 22.46 -19.24 -8.01
C THR A 201 21.48 -18.76 -9.07
N ILE A 202 21.65 -17.53 -9.59
CA ILE A 202 20.83 -17.01 -10.68
C ILE A 202 21.36 -17.59 -11.99
N VAL A 203 20.61 -18.52 -12.57
CA VAL A 203 21.01 -19.21 -13.81
C VAL A 203 20.47 -18.54 -15.06
N LYS A 204 19.39 -17.77 -14.94
CA LYS A 204 18.82 -17.02 -16.07
C LYS A 204 17.98 -15.85 -15.60
N GLU A 205 18.17 -14.72 -16.26
CA GLU A 205 17.33 -13.52 -16.13
C GLU A 205 16.64 -13.26 -17.47
N ALA A 206 15.37 -12.85 -17.45
CA ALA A 206 14.62 -12.42 -18.60
C ALA A 206 13.80 -11.18 -18.23
N SER A 207 13.90 -10.15 -19.06
CA SER A 207 13.11 -8.92 -18.89
C SER A 207 11.95 -8.89 -19.85
N PHE A 208 10.85 -8.27 -19.43
CA PHE A 208 9.68 -8.00 -20.27
C PHE A 208 9.32 -6.51 -20.22
N ASP A 209 8.46 -6.10 -21.16
CA ASP A 209 7.87 -4.77 -21.21
C ASP A 209 6.36 -4.88 -21.05
N TYR A 210 5.73 -3.99 -20.29
CA TYR A 210 4.28 -3.95 -20.11
C TYR A 210 3.54 -3.57 -21.42
N SER A 211 4.21 -2.91 -22.34
CA SER A 211 3.68 -2.56 -23.66
C SER A 211 3.73 -3.71 -24.67
N ASP A 212 4.55 -4.77 -24.41
CA ASP A 212 4.65 -5.98 -25.23
C ASP A 212 4.31 -7.25 -24.43
N PRO A 213 3.03 -7.46 -24.12
CA PRO A 213 2.61 -8.64 -23.37
C PRO A 213 2.81 -9.97 -24.10
N GLU A 214 2.92 -9.97 -25.42
CA GLU A 214 3.11 -11.20 -26.21
C GLU A 214 4.52 -11.75 -26.08
N GLY A 215 5.53 -10.88 -25.96
CA GLY A 215 6.92 -11.27 -25.76
C GLY A 215 7.17 -12.06 -24.46
N LEU A 216 6.27 -11.95 -23.48
CA LEU A 216 6.37 -12.62 -22.18
C LEU A 216 6.47 -14.15 -22.30
N ASP A 217 5.72 -14.75 -23.19
CA ASP A 217 5.67 -16.21 -23.34
C ASP A 217 7.02 -16.79 -23.79
N ALA A 218 7.71 -16.11 -24.71
CA ALA A 218 9.06 -16.50 -25.16
C ALA A 218 10.08 -16.41 -23.99
N GLN A 219 9.97 -15.38 -23.15
CA GLN A 219 10.82 -15.24 -21.98
C GLN A 219 10.63 -16.39 -21.00
N ILE A 220 9.40 -16.82 -20.74
CA ILE A 220 9.11 -17.93 -19.83
C ILE A 220 9.66 -19.27 -20.36
N VAL A 221 9.57 -19.50 -21.67
CA VAL A 221 10.20 -20.67 -22.30
C VAL A 221 11.73 -20.64 -22.14
N ALA A 222 12.35 -19.48 -22.34
CA ALA A 222 13.79 -19.30 -22.15
C ALA A 222 14.22 -19.54 -20.69
N LEU A 223 13.39 -19.11 -19.72
CA LEU A 223 13.62 -19.36 -18.28
C LEU A 223 13.52 -20.86 -17.94
N LYS A 224 12.51 -21.56 -18.45
CA LYS A 224 12.39 -23.04 -18.30
C LYS A 224 13.63 -23.75 -18.82
N ASN A 225 14.10 -23.39 -20.02
CA ASN A 225 15.24 -24.06 -20.68
C ASN A 225 16.57 -23.87 -19.95
N SER A 226 16.66 -22.98 -18.96
CA SER A 226 17.84 -22.83 -18.11
C SER A 226 17.99 -23.95 -17.08
N GLY A 227 16.98 -24.80 -16.93
CA GLY A 227 16.95 -25.86 -15.92
C GLY A 227 16.79 -25.33 -14.50
N ALA A 228 16.18 -24.15 -14.34
CA ALA A 228 15.89 -23.58 -13.02
C ALA A 228 14.78 -24.36 -12.30
N ASP A 229 14.94 -24.56 -11.00
CA ASP A 229 13.98 -25.19 -10.08
C ASP A 229 13.26 -24.18 -9.20
N VAL A 230 13.68 -22.89 -9.26
CA VAL A 230 13.00 -21.75 -8.64
C VAL A 230 12.68 -20.70 -9.72
N PHE A 231 11.45 -20.21 -9.72
CA PHE A 231 11.00 -19.16 -10.61
C PHE A 231 10.56 -17.92 -9.81
N MET A 232 11.31 -16.86 -9.94
CA MET A 232 10.92 -15.54 -9.43
C MET A 232 10.16 -14.79 -10.52
N ASN A 233 8.82 -14.88 -10.47
CA ASN A 233 7.91 -14.17 -11.35
C ASN A 233 7.62 -12.79 -10.74
N LEU A 234 8.44 -11.79 -11.07
CA LEU A 234 8.31 -10.41 -10.54
C LEU A 234 7.40 -9.53 -11.40
N ALA A 235 6.54 -10.14 -12.22
CA ALA A 235 5.48 -9.44 -12.94
C ALA A 235 4.32 -9.06 -12.01
N VAL A 236 3.58 -8.00 -12.36
CA VAL A 236 2.38 -7.59 -11.64
C VAL A 236 1.15 -7.61 -12.55
N GLY A 237 -0.03 -7.66 -11.93
CA GLY A 237 -1.30 -7.64 -12.65
C GLY A 237 -1.49 -8.84 -13.56
N ARG A 238 -2.09 -8.59 -14.73
CA ARG A 238 -2.40 -9.64 -15.72
C ARG A 238 -1.18 -10.36 -16.26
N LEU A 239 0.00 -9.72 -16.25
CA LEU A 239 1.23 -10.37 -16.69
C LEU A 239 1.73 -11.41 -15.69
N ALA A 240 1.55 -11.18 -14.39
CA ALA A 240 1.80 -12.22 -13.37
C ALA A 240 0.88 -13.44 -13.60
N THR A 241 -0.41 -13.20 -13.83
CA THR A 241 -1.41 -14.23 -14.17
C THR A 241 -1.00 -15.02 -15.40
N ARG A 242 -0.58 -14.33 -16.47
CA ARG A 242 -0.11 -14.96 -17.73
C ARG A 242 1.12 -15.81 -17.50
N ALA A 243 2.09 -15.31 -16.72
CA ALA A 243 3.33 -16.03 -16.42
C ALA A 243 3.06 -17.31 -15.62
N ILE A 244 2.17 -17.27 -14.61
CA ILE A 244 1.74 -18.46 -13.85
C ILE A 244 1.14 -19.51 -14.80
N ARG A 245 0.20 -19.08 -15.63
CA ARG A 245 -0.48 -19.96 -16.59
C ARG A 245 0.51 -20.58 -17.57
N LYS A 246 1.36 -19.74 -18.17
CA LYS A 246 2.32 -20.20 -19.18
C LYS A 246 3.33 -21.20 -18.61
N ALA A 247 3.88 -20.95 -17.43
CA ALA A 247 4.81 -21.89 -16.79
C ALA A 247 4.18 -23.27 -16.61
N TYR A 248 2.94 -23.32 -16.11
CA TYR A 248 2.21 -24.58 -15.95
C TYR A 248 1.91 -25.25 -17.30
N ASP A 249 1.44 -24.50 -18.31
CA ASP A 249 0.99 -25.04 -19.59
C ASP A 249 2.14 -25.61 -20.45
N ILE A 250 3.38 -25.16 -20.18
CA ILE A 250 4.59 -25.76 -20.79
C ILE A 250 5.24 -26.86 -19.94
N ASP A 251 4.53 -27.38 -18.93
CA ASP A 251 5.03 -28.39 -18.02
C ASP A 251 6.33 -27.95 -17.29
N TRP A 252 6.32 -26.75 -16.73
CA TRP A 252 7.38 -26.23 -15.87
C TRP A 252 6.81 -25.91 -14.49
N HIS A 253 7.19 -26.70 -13.49
CA HIS A 253 6.67 -26.66 -12.13
C HIS A 253 7.75 -26.31 -11.09
N PRO A 254 8.44 -25.18 -11.22
CA PRO A 254 9.42 -24.72 -10.24
C PRO A 254 8.73 -24.26 -8.95
N LEU A 255 9.49 -24.12 -7.85
CA LEU A 255 9.03 -23.32 -6.72
C LEU A 255 8.89 -21.86 -7.18
N GLN A 256 7.66 -21.36 -7.22
CA GLN A 256 7.38 -20.03 -7.77
C GLN A 256 7.15 -18.99 -6.68
N PHE A 257 7.74 -17.80 -6.88
CA PHE A 257 7.49 -16.60 -6.07
C PHE A 257 6.80 -15.54 -6.92
N ILE A 258 5.83 -14.81 -6.32
CA ILE A 258 5.17 -13.64 -6.92
C ILE A 258 5.18 -12.46 -5.97
N PRO A 259 5.13 -11.20 -6.47
CA PRO A 259 5.03 -10.01 -5.65
C PRO A 259 3.75 -9.95 -4.82
N ASN A 260 3.81 -9.26 -3.69
CA ASN A 260 2.63 -8.91 -2.89
C ASN A 260 1.54 -8.23 -3.72
N ALA A 261 1.92 -7.37 -4.67
CA ALA A 261 0.99 -6.71 -5.57
C ALA A 261 0.14 -7.67 -6.41
N SER A 262 0.56 -8.94 -6.59
CA SER A 262 -0.14 -9.95 -7.38
C SER A 262 -0.81 -11.05 -6.53
N LEU A 263 -0.95 -10.85 -5.21
CA LEU A 263 -1.48 -11.88 -4.32
C LEU A 263 -3.02 -12.02 -4.32
N SER A 264 -3.76 -11.09 -4.93
CA SER A 264 -5.23 -11.17 -4.95
C SER A 264 -5.71 -12.43 -5.63
N VAL A 265 -6.45 -13.26 -4.88
CA VAL A 265 -6.96 -14.54 -5.40
C VAL A 265 -7.96 -14.26 -6.52
N ALA A 266 -8.94 -13.37 -6.30
CA ALA A 266 -9.97 -13.06 -7.29
C ALA A 266 -9.39 -12.36 -8.54
N ALA A 267 -8.46 -11.40 -8.35
CA ALA A 267 -7.95 -10.61 -9.46
C ALA A 267 -6.90 -11.35 -10.31
N PHE A 268 -6.08 -12.23 -9.69
CA PHE A 268 -4.91 -12.78 -10.38
C PHE A 268 -4.82 -14.30 -10.36
N LEU A 269 -5.10 -14.98 -9.22
CA LEU A 269 -4.90 -16.43 -9.13
C LEU A 269 -6.07 -17.23 -9.72
N GLU A 270 -7.31 -16.80 -9.53
CA GLU A 270 -8.47 -17.42 -10.21
C GLU A 270 -8.36 -17.32 -11.73
N PRO A 271 -8.06 -16.14 -12.32
CA PRO A 271 -7.83 -16.05 -13.76
C PRO A 271 -6.61 -16.86 -14.24
N ALA A 272 -5.59 -17.08 -13.40
CA ALA A 272 -4.48 -17.97 -13.75
C ALA A 272 -4.87 -19.45 -13.74
N GLY A 273 -5.85 -19.80 -12.92
CA GLY A 273 -6.27 -21.15 -12.59
C GLY A 273 -5.72 -21.58 -11.23
N LEU A 274 -6.61 -21.78 -10.25
CA LEU A 274 -6.22 -22.04 -8.85
C LEU A 274 -5.28 -23.24 -8.71
N LYS A 275 -5.52 -24.31 -9.51
CA LYS A 275 -4.62 -25.48 -9.53
C LYS A 275 -3.21 -25.13 -10.03
N LYS A 276 -3.11 -24.22 -11.01
CA LYS A 276 -1.85 -23.79 -11.60
C LYS A 276 -1.06 -22.89 -10.66
N ALA A 277 -1.76 -22.19 -9.75
CA ALA A 277 -1.18 -21.30 -8.76
C ALA A 277 -0.85 -22.01 -7.43
N ALA A 278 -1.29 -23.25 -7.23
CA ALA A 278 -1.03 -23.99 -5.98
C ALA A 278 0.48 -24.14 -5.72
N GLY A 279 0.91 -23.87 -4.49
CA GLY A 279 2.32 -23.92 -4.10
C GLY A 279 3.10 -22.61 -4.28
N ILE A 280 2.53 -21.60 -4.95
CA ILE A 280 3.17 -20.29 -5.12
C ILE A 280 3.40 -19.63 -3.76
N ILE A 281 4.56 -19.02 -3.60
CA ILE A 281 4.93 -18.23 -2.41
C ILE A 281 4.83 -16.75 -2.73
N SER A 282 4.32 -16.00 -1.76
CA SER A 282 4.32 -14.54 -1.75
C SER A 282 4.56 -14.03 -0.32
N ASN A 283 4.30 -12.77 -0.07
CA ASN A 283 4.31 -12.22 1.28
C ASN A 283 3.01 -11.48 1.58
N ALA A 284 2.68 -11.38 2.86
CA ALA A 284 1.55 -10.61 3.34
C ALA A 284 1.87 -9.88 4.64
N ARG A 285 1.30 -8.70 4.80
CA ARG A 285 1.26 -7.95 6.06
C ARG A 285 -0.06 -8.16 6.79
N SER A 286 -1.15 -8.40 6.04
CA SER A 286 -2.49 -8.51 6.59
C SER A 286 -2.81 -9.94 7.04
N LYS A 287 -3.71 -10.07 8.01
CA LYS A 287 -4.28 -11.35 8.43
C LYS A 287 -5.04 -12.01 7.27
N GLY A 288 -5.10 -13.33 7.24
CA GLY A 288 -6.02 -14.05 6.37
C GLY A 288 -7.47 -13.89 6.89
N TRP A 289 -8.42 -13.79 5.99
CA TRP A 289 -9.84 -13.60 6.35
C TRP A 289 -10.80 -14.57 5.65
N LEU A 290 -10.32 -15.38 4.72
CA LEU A 290 -11.17 -16.29 3.94
C LEU A 290 -11.46 -17.62 4.67
N LYS A 291 -10.57 -18.08 5.53
CA LYS A 291 -10.74 -19.34 6.26
C LYS A 291 -11.73 -19.18 7.43
N PRO A 292 -12.64 -20.15 7.67
CA PRO A 292 -13.61 -20.08 8.78
C PRO A 292 -12.96 -19.83 10.15
N ALA A 293 -11.77 -20.38 10.40
CA ALA A 293 -11.03 -20.15 11.64
C ALA A 293 -10.66 -18.68 11.86
N SER A 294 -10.46 -17.90 10.78
CA SER A 294 -10.17 -16.47 10.87
C SER A 294 -11.33 -15.65 11.43
N ASN A 295 -12.57 -16.16 11.32
CA ASN A 295 -13.76 -15.48 11.85
C ASN A 295 -13.79 -15.41 13.40
N GLN A 296 -12.90 -16.09 14.09
CA GLN A 296 -12.76 -15.94 15.54
C GLN A 296 -12.01 -14.66 15.93
N ASP A 297 -11.20 -14.10 15.03
CA ASP A 297 -10.50 -12.83 15.25
C ASP A 297 -11.50 -11.64 15.16
N PRO A 298 -11.61 -10.81 16.21
CA PRO A 298 -12.54 -9.69 16.22
C PRO A 298 -12.29 -8.68 15.09
N ALA A 299 -11.04 -8.44 14.72
CA ALA A 299 -10.70 -7.48 13.66
C ALA A 299 -11.09 -8.03 12.28
N VAL A 300 -10.92 -9.33 12.06
CA VAL A 300 -11.37 -10.00 10.82
C VAL A 300 -12.89 -9.95 10.73
N ARG A 301 -13.63 -10.21 11.83
CA ARG A 301 -15.09 -10.05 11.82
C ARG A 301 -15.52 -8.63 11.46
N ALA A 302 -14.91 -7.63 12.12
CA ALA A 302 -15.22 -6.23 11.84
C ALA A 302 -14.93 -5.84 10.38
N PHE A 303 -13.83 -6.32 9.80
CA PHE A 303 -13.52 -6.13 8.37
C PHE A 303 -14.59 -6.80 7.47
N LEU A 304 -14.97 -8.04 7.75
CA LEU A 304 -15.99 -8.75 6.96
C LEU A 304 -17.39 -8.11 7.08
N GLU A 305 -17.76 -7.58 8.24
CA GLU A 305 -18.98 -6.81 8.43
C GLU A 305 -18.95 -5.50 7.67
N TRP A 306 -17.80 -4.79 7.71
CA TRP A 306 -17.59 -3.60 6.92
C TRP A 306 -17.71 -3.88 5.42
N MET A 307 -17.09 -4.94 4.91
CA MET A 307 -17.20 -5.36 3.50
C MET A 307 -18.66 -5.56 3.10
N ARG A 308 -19.43 -6.32 3.91
CA ARG A 308 -20.86 -6.58 3.59
C ARG A 308 -21.71 -5.32 3.58
N LYS A 309 -21.41 -4.35 4.45
CA LYS A 309 -22.23 -3.14 4.59
C LYS A 309 -21.84 -2.04 3.61
N TYR A 310 -20.54 -1.81 3.43
CA TYR A 310 -20.03 -0.62 2.72
C TYR A 310 -19.40 -0.92 1.36
N ASN A 311 -19.04 -2.18 1.09
CA ASN A 311 -18.43 -2.60 -0.18
C ASN A 311 -19.03 -3.95 -0.65
N PRO A 312 -20.37 -4.08 -0.71
CA PRO A 312 -21.07 -5.37 -0.90
C PRO A 312 -20.81 -6.02 -2.26
N ASP A 313 -20.52 -5.23 -3.29
CA ASP A 313 -20.28 -5.71 -4.66
C ASP A 313 -18.84 -6.21 -4.88
N ALA A 314 -17.95 -5.99 -3.89
CA ALA A 314 -16.56 -6.39 -4.00
C ALA A 314 -16.36 -7.85 -3.58
N SER A 315 -15.48 -8.55 -4.32
CA SER A 315 -15.11 -9.91 -3.95
C SER A 315 -14.33 -9.93 -2.62
N LEU A 316 -14.77 -10.77 -1.69
CA LEU A 316 -14.02 -11.04 -0.46
C LEU A 316 -12.63 -11.66 -0.73
N ARG A 317 -12.42 -12.24 -1.92
CA ARG A 317 -11.14 -12.85 -2.32
C ARG A 317 -10.18 -11.84 -2.97
N ASP A 318 -10.58 -10.56 -3.07
CA ASP A 318 -9.72 -9.51 -3.59
C ASP A 318 -8.96 -8.80 -2.47
N ALA A 319 -7.66 -9.05 -2.41
CA ALA A 319 -6.76 -8.46 -1.42
C ALA A 319 -6.61 -6.94 -1.54
N ASN A 320 -6.98 -6.33 -2.67
CA ASN A 320 -6.98 -4.88 -2.82
C ASN A 320 -7.98 -4.20 -1.87
N ASN A 321 -9.04 -4.90 -1.46
CA ASN A 321 -10.00 -4.37 -0.49
C ASN A 321 -9.38 -4.17 0.89
N VAL A 322 -8.64 -5.15 1.41
CA VAL A 322 -7.98 -5.00 2.73
C VAL A 322 -6.86 -3.96 2.66
N TYR A 323 -6.19 -3.85 1.52
CA TYR A 323 -5.18 -2.81 1.31
C TYR A 323 -5.79 -1.41 1.41
N GLY A 324 -6.85 -1.12 0.66
CA GLY A 324 -7.55 0.18 0.71
C GLY A 324 -8.13 0.48 2.10
N TYR A 325 -8.67 -0.54 2.78
CA TYR A 325 -9.15 -0.42 4.15
C TYR A 325 -8.03 0.00 5.12
N GLU A 326 -6.85 -0.64 5.07
CA GLU A 326 -5.70 -0.32 5.92
C GLU A 326 -5.12 1.08 5.63
N VAL A 327 -5.02 1.47 4.36
CA VAL A 327 -4.55 2.81 3.96
C VAL A 327 -5.49 3.89 4.48
N ALA A 328 -6.80 3.73 4.28
CA ALA A 328 -7.79 4.69 4.74
C ALA A 328 -7.85 4.77 6.27
N GLN A 329 -7.73 3.64 6.97
CA GLN A 329 -7.66 3.58 8.43
C GLN A 329 -6.41 4.29 8.96
N THR A 330 -5.27 4.14 8.31
CA THR A 330 -4.03 4.83 8.68
C THR A 330 -4.18 6.34 8.52
N LEU A 331 -4.79 6.78 7.41
CA LEU A 331 -5.03 8.20 7.20
C LEU A 331 -6.04 8.79 8.20
N GLU A 332 -7.07 8.03 8.59
CA GLU A 332 -7.99 8.45 9.66
C GLU A 332 -7.23 8.77 10.95
N GLU A 333 -6.27 7.91 11.34
CA GLU A 333 -5.45 8.14 12.54
C GLU A 333 -4.54 9.37 12.42
N VAL A 334 -3.95 9.62 11.25
CA VAL A 334 -3.19 10.86 10.98
C VAL A 334 -4.08 12.08 11.17
N LEU A 335 -5.27 12.07 10.56
CA LEU A 335 -6.19 13.22 10.61
C LEU A 335 -6.80 13.41 12.00
N LYS A 336 -7.06 12.35 12.77
CA LYS A 336 -7.45 12.45 14.19
C LYS A 336 -6.41 13.18 15.01
N LYS A 337 -5.12 12.82 14.83
CA LYS A 337 -4.00 13.45 15.52
C LYS A 337 -3.78 14.92 15.13
N CYS A 338 -4.22 15.34 13.95
CA CYS A 338 -4.17 16.75 13.54
C CYS A 338 -5.10 17.64 14.39
N GLY A 339 -6.18 17.10 14.94
CA GLY A 339 -7.12 17.86 15.76
C GLY A 339 -7.73 19.06 15.02
N ASN A 340 -7.56 20.25 15.61
CA ASN A 340 -8.00 21.51 15.02
C ASN A 340 -6.92 22.23 14.19
N GLU A 341 -5.72 21.66 14.10
CA GLU A 341 -4.65 22.15 13.24
C GLU A 341 -4.56 21.32 11.96
N LEU A 342 -5.49 21.53 11.03
CA LEU A 342 -5.50 20.90 9.70
C LEU A 342 -4.67 21.73 8.73
N THR A 343 -3.38 21.87 9.04
CA THR A 343 -2.39 22.36 8.10
C THR A 343 -1.69 21.17 7.44
N ARG A 344 -1.31 21.30 6.17
CA ARG A 344 -0.58 20.27 5.43
C ARG A 344 0.73 19.89 6.12
N ALA A 345 1.40 20.89 6.70
CA ALA A 345 2.62 20.66 7.48
C ALA A 345 2.37 19.80 8.72
N ASN A 346 1.25 20.04 9.45
CA ASN A 346 0.90 19.20 10.59
C ASN A 346 0.49 17.79 10.15
N ALA A 347 -0.23 17.64 9.02
CA ALA A 347 -0.55 16.32 8.48
C ALA A 347 0.71 15.50 8.17
N MET A 348 1.72 16.12 7.52
CA MET A 348 3.02 15.46 7.31
C MET A 348 3.72 15.11 8.62
N LYS A 349 3.71 16.03 9.60
CA LYS A 349 4.29 15.78 10.93
C LYS A 349 3.64 14.58 11.61
N GLN A 350 2.30 14.49 11.58
CA GLN A 350 1.58 13.36 12.18
C GLN A 350 1.85 12.06 11.39
N ALA A 351 1.89 12.12 10.06
CA ALA A 351 2.23 10.98 9.22
C ALA A 351 3.69 10.51 9.44
N ALA A 352 4.62 11.41 9.76
CA ALA A 352 6.02 11.10 10.08
C ALA A 352 6.25 10.74 11.56
N SER A 353 5.21 10.46 12.32
CA SER A 353 5.30 10.06 13.74
C SER A 353 4.27 8.97 14.08
N LEU A 354 4.05 8.06 13.13
CA LEU A 354 3.15 6.94 13.33
C LEU A 354 3.81 5.86 14.19
N ASP A 355 2.99 5.26 15.03
CA ASP A 355 3.28 4.01 15.74
C ASP A 355 1.94 3.33 16.03
N LEU A 356 1.47 2.54 15.06
CA LEU A 356 0.11 1.98 15.04
C LEU A 356 0.14 0.47 14.90
N GLU A 357 -0.80 -0.18 15.57
CA GLU A 357 -1.22 -1.55 15.29
C GLU A 357 -2.64 -1.53 14.74
N LEU A 358 -2.80 -1.80 13.46
CA LEU A 358 -4.13 -1.93 12.88
C LEU A 358 -4.64 -3.36 13.05
N GLY A 359 -5.96 -3.48 13.25
CA GLY A 359 -6.58 -4.76 13.55
C GLY A 359 -6.36 -5.83 12.48
N MET A 360 -6.31 -5.45 11.19
CA MET A 360 -6.08 -6.37 10.08
C MET A 360 -4.61 -6.70 9.84
N LEU A 361 -3.65 -6.00 10.43
CA LEU A 361 -2.24 -6.38 10.34
C LEU A 361 -1.96 -7.66 11.14
N ARG A 362 -1.04 -8.46 10.65
CA ARG A 362 -0.53 -9.63 11.38
C ARG A 362 0.17 -9.19 12.66
N SER A 363 0.08 -10.03 13.69
CA SER A 363 0.79 -9.78 14.96
C SER A 363 2.28 -9.51 14.72
N GLY A 364 2.80 -8.47 15.33
CA GLY A 364 4.18 -8.02 15.20
C GLY A 364 4.45 -7.10 14.01
N ILE A 365 3.49 -6.87 13.11
CA ILE A 365 3.61 -5.83 12.10
C ILE A 365 3.03 -4.53 12.66
N ARG A 366 3.83 -3.47 12.60
CA ARG A 366 3.44 -2.11 13.01
C ARG A 366 3.56 -1.17 11.81
N ILE A 367 2.73 -0.14 11.81
CA ILE A 367 2.91 1.04 10.96
C ILE A 367 3.71 2.04 11.78
N ALA A 368 4.99 2.18 11.47
CA ALA A 368 5.92 3.02 12.23
C ALA A 368 6.74 3.90 11.29
N THR A 369 6.74 5.22 11.56
CA THR A 369 7.47 6.22 10.78
C THR A 369 8.25 7.15 11.70
N SER A 370 9.22 7.87 11.11
CA SER A 370 9.92 8.96 11.77
C SER A 370 10.19 10.09 10.77
N PRO A 371 10.66 11.26 11.20
CA PRO A 371 11.03 12.34 10.28
C PRO A 371 12.11 11.97 9.25
N THR A 372 12.85 10.89 9.48
CA THR A 372 13.92 10.39 8.59
C THR A 372 13.60 9.04 7.96
N ASP A 373 12.38 8.52 8.15
CA ASP A 373 11.97 7.19 7.70
C ASP A 373 10.49 7.22 7.30
N TYR A 374 10.23 7.29 6.01
CA TYR A 374 8.91 7.39 5.39
C TYR A 374 8.41 6.04 4.85
N GLN A 375 8.96 4.92 5.37
CA GLN A 375 8.48 3.59 5.05
C GLN A 375 7.65 3.01 6.23
N PRO A 376 6.33 3.17 6.24
CA PRO A 376 5.49 2.77 7.38
C PRO A 376 5.54 1.28 7.72
N ILE A 377 5.59 0.40 6.71
CA ILE A 377 5.63 -1.06 6.90
C ILE A 377 6.96 -1.61 6.37
N LYS A 378 7.72 -2.26 7.26
CA LYS A 378 9.05 -2.80 6.99
C LYS A 378 9.12 -4.32 7.11
N GLN A 379 8.09 -4.93 7.71
CA GLN A 379 8.05 -6.36 7.98
C GLN A 379 7.13 -7.08 7.01
N LEU A 380 7.56 -8.26 6.58
CA LEU A 380 6.86 -9.11 5.65
C LEU A 380 6.78 -10.53 6.21
N TYR A 381 5.61 -11.16 6.11
CA TYR A 381 5.44 -12.59 6.40
C TYR A 381 5.29 -13.36 5.11
N LEU A 382 6.09 -14.42 4.94
CA LEU A 382 5.93 -15.31 3.79
C LEU A 382 4.65 -16.14 3.96
N ILE A 383 3.96 -16.29 2.85
CA ILE A 383 2.73 -17.07 2.73
C ILE A 383 2.81 -17.96 1.50
N GLN A 384 2.10 -19.09 1.53
CA GLN A 384 1.99 -20.00 0.41
C GLN A 384 0.54 -20.22 0.04
N PHE A 385 0.24 -20.24 -1.24
CA PHE A 385 -1.10 -20.52 -1.77
C PHE A 385 -1.35 -22.02 -1.79
N ASP A 386 -2.38 -22.49 -1.10
CA ASP A 386 -2.72 -23.91 -1.00
C ASP A 386 -3.66 -24.43 -2.12
N GLY A 387 -3.94 -23.58 -3.12
CA GLY A 387 -4.89 -23.87 -4.18
C GLY A 387 -6.31 -23.32 -3.91
N GLN A 388 -6.57 -22.81 -2.71
CA GLN A 388 -7.84 -22.19 -2.31
C GLN A 388 -7.63 -20.83 -1.66
N ASP A 389 -6.64 -20.73 -0.75
CA ASP A 389 -6.33 -19.54 0.01
C ASP A 389 -4.85 -19.46 0.39
N TRP A 390 -4.44 -18.30 0.88
CA TRP A 390 -3.10 -18.08 1.40
C TRP A 390 -2.97 -18.60 2.84
N ALA A 391 -1.97 -19.39 3.09
CA ALA A 391 -1.60 -19.87 4.42
C ALA A 391 -0.23 -19.33 4.84
N PRO A 392 0.03 -19.15 6.14
CA PRO A 392 1.37 -18.86 6.61
C PRO A 392 2.33 -19.95 6.11
N LEU A 393 3.44 -19.51 5.53
CA LEU A 393 4.49 -20.43 5.14
C LEU A 393 5.07 -21.03 6.42
N LYS A 394 4.93 -22.35 6.59
CA LYS A 394 5.53 -23.04 7.72
C LYS A 394 7.04 -23.02 7.53
N PRO A 395 7.84 -22.69 8.57
CA PRO A 395 9.26 -22.96 8.52
C PRO A 395 9.43 -24.45 8.21
N GLU A 396 10.12 -24.80 7.15
CA GLU A 396 10.67 -26.15 7.06
C GLU A 396 11.66 -26.27 8.21
N LEU A 397 11.38 -27.19 9.14
CA LEU A 397 12.14 -27.48 10.34
C LEU A 397 13.56 -27.99 9.99
#